data_8de5deea71eb51a0f2fe89a84f6f7c36
#
_entry.id   8de5deea71eb51a0f2fe89a84f6f7c36
#
_cell.length_a   1.000
_cell.length_b   1.000
_cell.length_c   1.000
_cell.angle_alpha   90.00
_cell.angle_beta   90.00
_cell.angle_gamma   90.00
#
_symmetry.space_group_name_H-M   'P 1'
#
loop_
_entity.id
_entity.type
_entity.pdbx_description
1 polymer ?
#
loop_
_entity_poly.entity_id
_entity_poly.type
_entity_poly.pdbx_seq_one_letter_code
_entity_poly.pdbx_strand_id
1 'polypeptide(L)'
;MYNIKKTKKMENYYYSKGLSEIRRKSRRKKRQRVIVLILFTLLCCISPTVTIVRSIQFNQNCAGYLKQAADANNPELALERISVALDYIEANNLTDGYTSILWKTEDENVEFWYRNIVACKNELKACLGTSQLERKNVLMKVRESLTDEGEKGTVLTIPDGISRHPYNWLWAIINTISFIMLIASAFFLHIESKS
;
A
#
# COMPACT_ATOMS: atom_id res chain seq x y z
N MET A 1 -57.28 -28.94 -42.87
CA MET A 1 -56.85 -29.29 -41.47
C MET A 1 -55.30 -29.45 -41.31
N TYR A 2 -54.58 -29.94 -42.33
CA TYR A 2 -53.14 -30.20 -42.33
C TYR A 2 -52.29 -28.92 -42.23
N ASN A 3 -52.65 -27.85 -42.98
CA ASN A 3 -51.92 -26.60 -42.99
C ASN A 3 -51.94 -25.81 -41.67
N ILE A 4 -53.03 -25.89 -40.89
CA ILE A 4 -53.12 -25.16 -39.60
C ILE A 4 -52.20 -25.80 -38.53
N LYS A 5 -52.02 -27.12 -38.57
CA LYS A 5 -51.10 -27.84 -37.66
C LYS A 5 -49.63 -27.52 -37.99
N LYS A 6 -49.29 -27.29 -39.28
CA LYS A 6 -47.93 -26.98 -39.71
C LYS A 6 -47.55 -25.54 -39.34
N THR A 7 -48.48 -24.58 -39.48
CA THR A 7 -48.24 -23.16 -39.07
C THR A 7 -48.04 -23.04 -37.55
N LYS A 8 -48.89 -23.66 -36.72
CA LYS A 8 -48.74 -23.71 -35.26
C LYS A 8 -47.38 -24.32 -34.81
N LYS A 9 -46.94 -25.37 -35.48
CA LYS A 9 -45.63 -26.02 -35.19
C LYS A 9 -44.44 -25.10 -35.49
N MET A 10 -44.52 -24.36 -36.57
CA MET A 10 -43.51 -23.38 -36.96
C MET A 10 -43.48 -22.18 -35.98
N GLU A 11 -44.62 -21.64 -35.62
CA GLU A 11 -44.74 -20.56 -34.65
C GLU A 11 -44.16 -20.94 -33.26
N ASN A 12 -44.50 -22.11 -32.77
CA ASN A 12 -43.92 -22.63 -31.52
C ASN A 12 -42.38 -22.84 -31.61
N TYR A 13 -41.87 -23.24 -32.76
CA TYR A 13 -40.43 -23.37 -32.98
C TYR A 13 -39.72 -22.01 -32.91
N TYR A 14 -40.25 -20.98 -33.60
CA TYR A 14 -39.65 -19.65 -33.55
C TYR A 14 -39.75 -19.00 -32.17
N TYR A 15 -40.86 -19.21 -31.46
CA TYR A 15 -41.05 -18.76 -30.09
C TYR A 15 -40.08 -19.42 -29.14
N SER A 16 -39.92 -20.74 -29.18
CA SER A 16 -38.96 -21.47 -28.36
C SER A 16 -37.49 -21.08 -28.64
N LYS A 17 -37.16 -20.84 -29.93
CA LYS A 17 -35.83 -20.38 -30.32
C LYS A 17 -35.54 -18.94 -29.78
N GLY A 18 -36.50 -18.04 -29.88
CA GLY A 18 -36.39 -16.69 -29.32
C GLY A 18 -36.18 -16.71 -27.80
N LEU A 19 -36.95 -17.52 -27.07
CA LEU A 19 -36.76 -17.70 -25.61
C LEU A 19 -35.38 -18.27 -25.25
N SER A 20 -34.89 -19.23 -26.03
CA SER A 20 -33.57 -19.82 -25.79
C SER A 20 -32.43 -18.81 -25.99
N GLU A 21 -32.56 -17.94 -26.99
CA GLU A 21 -31.60 -16.85 -27.26
C GLU A 21 -31.61 -15.81 -26.14
N ILE A 22 -32.78 -15.41 -25.66
CA ILE A 22 -32.91 -14.46 -24.53
C ILE A 22 -32.27 -15.05 -23.28
N ARG A 23 -32.58 -16.31 -22.95
CA ARG A 23 -31.96 -17.02 -21.81
C ARG A 23 -30.43 -17.12 -21.95
N ARG A 24 -29.95 -17.38 -23.16
CA ARG A 24 -28.49 -17.46 -23.43
C ARG A 24 -27.81 -16.10 -23.23
N LYS A 25 -28.43 -15.00 -23.71
CA LYS A 25 -27.94 -13.63 -23.51
C LYS A 25 -27.91 -13.27 -22.01
N SER A 26 -28.98 -13.59 -21.27
CA SER A 26 -29.06 -13.35 -19.83
C SER A 26 -27.96 -14.10 -19.06
N ARG A 27 -27.76 -15.40 -19.33
CA ARG A 27 -26.71 -16.20 -18.73
C ARG A 27 -25.30 -15.68 -19.02
N ARG A 28 -25.07 -15.19 -20.25
CA ARG A 28 -23.76 -14.57 -20.62
C ARG A 28 -23.53 -13.29 -19.82
N LYS A 29 -24.50 -12.41 -19.70
CA LYS A 29 -24.41 -11.18 -18.90
C LYS A 29 -24.13 -11.50 -17.42
N LYS A 30 -24.85 -12.46 -16.86
CA LYS A 30 -24.64 -12.89 -15.48
C LYS A 30 -23.22 -13.43 -15.26
N ARG A 31 -22.74 -14.29 -16.17
CA ARG A 31 -21.36 -14.82 -16.10
C ARG A 31 -20.31 -13.71 -16.19
N GLN A 32 -20.49 -12.73 -17.08
CA GLN A 32 -19.59 -11.58 -17.20
C GLN A 32 -19.53 -10.78 -15.90
N ARG A 33 -20.67 -10.50 -15.26
CA ARG A 33 -20.74 -9.79 -13.97
C ARG A 33 -20.02 -10.55 -12.85
N VAL A 34 -20.22 -11.87 -12.79
CA VAL A 34 -19.52 -12.71 -11.81
C VAL A 34 -18.01 -12.69 -12.03
N ILE A 35 -17.54 -12.73 -13.28
CA ILE A 35 -16.11 -12.61 -13.59
C ILE A 35 -15.57 -11.25 -13.16
N VAL A 36 -16.28 -10.17 -13.44
CA VAL A 36 -15.90 -8.81 -13.02
C VAL A 36 -15.81 -8.72 -11.50
N LEU A 37 -16.81 -9.25 -10.77
CA LEU A 37 -16.80 -9.27 -9.32
C LEU A 37 -15.58 -10.03 -8.78
N ILE A 38 -15.27 -11.20 -9.32
CA ILE A 38 -14.09 -11.98 -8.92
C ILE A 38 -12.80 -11.20 -9.16
N LEU A 39 -12.66 -10.54 -10.31
CA LEU A 39 -11.47 -9.74 -10.64
C LEU A 39 -11.28 -8.57 -9.66
N PHE A 40 -12.35 -7.84 -9.32
CA PHE A 40 -12.25 -6.74 -8.36
C PHE A 40 -12.02 -7.23 -6.93
N THR A 41 -12.59 -8.37 -6.54
CA THR A 41 -12.31 -8.99 -5.23
C THR A 41 -10.83 -9.38 -5.14
N LEU A 42 -10.26 -9.98 -6.18
CA LEU A 42 -8.83 -10.31 -6.22
C LEU A 42 -7.96 -9.04 -6.12
N LEU A 43 -8.31 -7.97 -6.83
CA LEU A 43 -7.59 -6.72 -6.78
C LEU A 43 -7.63 -6.09 -5.37
N CYS A 44 -8.79 -6.14 -4.69
CA CYS A 44 -8.93 -5.69 -3.30
C CYS A 44 -8.07 -6.51 -2.32
N CYS A 45 -7.80 -7.80 -2.61
CA CYS A 45 -6.94 -8.63 -1.77
C CYS A 45 -5.44 -8.39 -2.05
N ILE A 46 -5.07 -8.16 -3.31
CA ILE A 46 -3.65 -7.97 -3.69
C ILE A 46 -3.08 -6.70 -3.06
N SER A 47 -3.83 -5.60 -3.05
CA SER A 47 -3.33 -4.32 -2.55
C SER A 47 -2.89 -4.36 -1.08
N PRO A 48 -3.68 -4.83 -0.10
CA PRO A 48 -3.22 -4.94 1.28
C PRO A 48 -2.06 -5.92 1.43
N THR A 49 -2.03 -7.01 0.66
CA THR A 49 -0.92 -7.97 0.69
C THR A 49 0.40 -7.30 0.29
N VAL A 50 0.42 -6.54 -0.80
CA VAL A 50 1.61 -5.78 -1.23
C VAL A 50 2.02 -4.75 -0.18
N THR A 51 1.07 -4.07 0.45
CA THR A 51 1.35 -3.10 1.53
C THR A 51 2.01 -3.77 2.73
N ILE A 52 1.51 -4.94 3.15
CA ILE A 52 2.09 -5.70 4.27
C ILE A 52 3.52 -6.14 3.93
N VAL A 53 3.74 -6.71 2.73
CA VAL A 53 5.08 -7.15 2.30
C VAL A 53 6.07 -5.97 2.29
N ARG A 54 5.69 -4.82 1.73
CA ARG A 54 6.54 -3.62 1.72
C ARG A 54 6.81 -3.10 3.13
N SER A 55 5.82 -3.13 4.02
CA SER A 55 6.01 -2.75 5.43
C SER A 55 7.00 -3.66 6.14
N ILE A 56 6.92 -4.97 5.92
CA ILE A 56 7.89 -5.94 6.47
C ILE A 56 9.30 -5.66 5.92
N GLN A 57 9.44 -5.46 4.60
CA GLN A 57 10.72 -5.16 3.98
C GLN A 57 11.33 -3.85 4.50
N PHE A 58 10.51 -2.80 4.63
CA PHE A 58 10.94 -1.54 5.21
C PHE A 58 11.41 -1.72 6.67
N ASN A 59 10.64 -2.44 7.48
CA ASN A 59 11.00 -2.70 8.88
C ASN A 59 12.31 -3.48 8.99
N GLN A 60 12.54 -4.46 8.13
CA GLN A 60 13.75 -5.29 8.16
C GLN A 60 14.98 -4.56 7.64
N ASN A 61 14.84 -3.75 6.59
CA ASN A 61 15.98 -3.18 5.87
C ASN A 61 16.24 -1.69 6.17
N CYS A 62 15.31 -1.01 6.87
CA CYS A 62 15.46 0.40 7.25
C CYS A 62 15.16 0.64 8.73
N ALA A 63 13.91 0.49 9.18
CA ALA A 63 13.50 0.84 10.54
C ALA A 63 14.27 0.07 11.61
N GLY A 64 14.53 -1.22 11.39
CA GLY A 64 15.35 -2.03 12.31
C GLY A 64 16.77 -1.50 12.46
N TYR A 65 17.39 -1.03 11.38
CA TYR A 65 18.73 -0.44 11.41
C TYR A 65 18.73 0.97 12.04
N LEU A 66 17.71 1.79 11.80
CA LEU A 66 17.56 3.09 12.49
C LEU A 66 17.38 2.88 14.00
N LYS A 67 16.63 1.88 14.43
CA LYS A 67 16.49 1.54 15.83
C LYS A 67 17.82 1.10 16.44
N GLN A 68 18.56 0.23 15.75
CA GLN A 68 19.89 -0.21 16.21
C GLN A 68 20.87 0.97 16.30
N ALA A 69 20.76 1.94 15.39
CA ALA A 69 21.58 3.16 15.44
C ALA A 69 21.23 4.03 16.66
N ALA A 70 19.94 4.21 16.94
CA ALA A 70 19.46 4.95 18.13
C ALA A 70 19.87 4.27 19.45
N ASP A 71 19.91 2.94 19.48
CA ASP A 71 20.29 2.16 20.65
C ASP A 71 21.79 1.87 20.75
N ALA A 72 22.59 2.32 19.76
CA ALA A 72 24.03 2.08 19.76
C ALA A 72 24.73 2.81 20.91
N ASN A 73 25.74 2.15 21.48
CA ASN A 73 26.55 2.69 22.57
C ASN A 73 27.89 3.29 22.11
N ASN A 74 28.19 3.22 20.80
CA ASN A 74 29.36 3.86 20.21
C ASN A 74 29.01 4.46 18.82
N PRO A 75 29.70 5.57 18.44
CA PRO A 75 29.42 6.27 17.16
C PRO A 75 29.73 5.45 15.92
N GLU A 76 30.72 4.56 15.97
CA GLU A 76 31.10 3.72 14.83
C GLU A 76 29.97 2.78 14.46
N LEU A 77 29.37 2.10 15.45
CA LEU A 77 28.23 1.20 15.24
C LEU A 77 27.00 1.99 14.78
N ALA A 78 26.70 3.14 15.43
CA ALA A 78 25.59 4.00 15.00
C ALA A 78 25.75 4.44 13.53
N LEU A 79 26.95 4.86 13.13
CA LEU A 79 27.26 5.27 11.77
C LEU A 79 27.08 4.13 10.76
N GLU A 80 27.55 2.93 11.09
CA GLU A 80 27.36 1.73 10.26
C GLU A 80 25.86 1.47 10.03
N ARG A 81 25.05 1.45 11.10
CA ARG A 81 23.63 1.15 11.03
C ARG A 81 22.83 2.21 10.28
N ILE A 82 23.10 3.49 10.51
CA ILE A 82 22.49 4.57 9.72
C ILE A 82 22.88 4.47 8.24
N SER A 83 24.11 4.10 7.92
CA SER A 83 24.54 3.98 6.53
C SER A 83 23.74 2.89 5.80
N VAL A 84 23.54 1.72 6.42
CA VAL A 84 22.71 0.64 5.84
C VAL A 84 21.26 1.10 5.63
N ALA A 85 20.68 1.84 6.59
CA ALA A 85 19.34 2.39 6.44
C ALA A 85 19.23 3.38 5.30
N LEU A 86 20.23 4.29 5.16
CA LEU A 86 20.28 5.27 4.08
C LEU A 86 20.42 4.62 2.70
N ASP A 87 21.24 3.58 2.57
CA ASP A 87 21.38 2.84 1.32
C ASP A 87 20.03 2.26 0.85
N TYR A 88 19.22 1.74 1.80
CA TYR A 88 17.88 1.27 1.49
C TYR A 88 16.93 2.43 1.10
N ILE A 89 16.95 3.54 1.83
CA ILE A 89 16.14 4.73 1.57
C ILE A 89 16.40 5.26 0.15
N GLU A 90 17.66 5.42 -0.21
CA GLU A 90 18.06 5.91 -1.53
C GLU A 90 17.72 4.94 -2.65
N ALA A 91 17.96 3.62 -2.46
CA ALA A 91 17.63 2.59 -3.44
C ALA A 91 16.13 2.48 -3.72
N ASN A 92 15.27 2.88 -2.77
CA ASN A 92 13.82 2.83 -2.91
C ASN A 92 13.18 4.20 -3.21
N ASN A 93 13.97 5.25 -3.50
CA ASN A 93 13.50 6.61 -3.76
C ASN A 93 12.62 7.18 -2.62
N LEU A 94 13.06 6.97 -1.36
CA LEU A 94 12.40 7.49 -0.17
C LEU A 94 13.11 8.78 0.33
N THR A 95 13.44 9.69 -0.60
CA THR A 95 14.30 10.87 -0.33
C THR A 95 13.53 12.18 -0.35
N ASP A 96 12.34 12.22 -0.96
CA ASP A 96 11.58 13.44 -1.17
C ASP A 96 10.07 13.19 -1.20
N GLY A 97 9.28 14.26 -1.19
CA GLY A 97 7.82 14.20 -1.28
C GLY A 97 7.13 14.05 0.07
N TYR A 98 5.86 13.63 0.02
CA TYR A 98 4.98 13.45 1.17
C TYR A 98 4.31 12.07 1.11
N THR A 99 4.13 11.45 2.26
CA THR A 99 3.41 10.17 2.34
C THR A 99 1.90 10.34 2.29
N SER A 100 1.38 11.50 2.67
CA SER A 100 -0.04 11.85 2.59
C SER A 100 -0.51 12.09 1.16
N ILE A 101 -1.81 11.86 0.95
CA ILE A 101 -2.44 11.99 -0.36
C ILE A 101 -3.19 13.31 -0.50
N LEU A 102 -3.91 13.72 0.55
CA LEU A 102 -4.82 14.88 0.52
C LEU A 102 -4.26 16.09 1.26
N TRP A 103 -3.71 15.91 2.44
CA TRP A 103 -3.16 17.00 3.26
C TRP A 103 -1.68 16.75 3.50
N LYS A 104 -0.87 17.75 3.17
CA LYS A 104 0.56 17.74 3.45
C LYS A 104 0.78 18.25 4.85
N THR A 105 1.11 17.36 5.77
CA THR A 105 1.51 17.69 7.13
C THR A 105 3.03 17.60 7.25
N GLU A 106 3.60 18.27 8.25
CA GLU A 106 5.04 18.28 8.48
C GLU A 106 5.57 16.89 8.83
N ASP A 107 4.80 16.12 9.61
CA ASP A 107 5.16 14.76 10.04
C ASP A 107 5.22 13.74 8.88
N GLU A 108 4.60 14.07 7.74
CA GLU A 108 4.56 13.23 6.56
C GLU A 108 5.57 13.66 5.48
N ASN A 109 6.44 14.62 5.81
CA ASN A 109 7.47 15.14 4.92
C ASN A 109 8.67 14.19 4.85
N VAL A 110 8.78 13.44 3.75
CA VAL A 110 9.83 12.44 3.53
C VAL A 110 11.20 13.13 3.35
N GLU A 111 11.25 14.28 2.69
CA GLU A 111 12.50 15.02 2.49
C GLU A 111 13.09 15.50 3.83
N PHE A 112 12.26 16.05 4.70
CA PHE A 112 12.69 16.51 6.02
C PHE A 112 13.24 15.33 6.85
N TRP A 113 12.52 14.22 6.88
CA TRP A 113 12.95 13.00 7.56
C TRP A 113 14.27 12.45 7.02
N TYR A 114 14.41 12.34 5.69
CA TYR A 114 15.65 11.89 5.05
C TYR A 114 16.83 12.79 5.40
N ARG A 115 16.66 14.12 5.29
CA ARG A 115 17.71 15.09 5.62
C ARG A 115 18.15 15.02 7.09
N ASN A 116 17.24 14.76 8.02
CA ASN A 116 17.58 14.52 9.42
C ASN A 116 18.46 13.29 9.59
N ILE A 117 18.16 12.17 8.92
CA ILE A 117 18.99 10.97 9.00
C ILE A 117 20.39 11.24 8.40
N VAL A 118 20.47 11.95 7.28
CA VAL A 118 21.75 12.36 6.68
C VAL A 118 22.55 13.27 7.61
N ALA A 119 21.90 14.21 8.29
CA ALA A 119 22.55 15.05 9.29
C ALA A 119 23.11 14.22 10.46
N CYS A 120 22.34 13.26 10.98
CA CYS A 120 22.81 12.33 12.01
C CYS A 120 24.05 11.54 11.55
N LYS A 121 24.06 11.02 10.32
CA LYS A 121 25.22 10.34 9.73
C LYS A 121 26.46 11.25 9.72
N ASN A 122 26.31 12.51 9.29
CA ASN A 122 27.41 13.45 9.19
C ASN A 122 27.97 13.83 10.57
N GLU A 123 27.11 14.05 11.57
CA GLU A 123 27.52 14.33 12.94
C GLU A 123 28.28 13.14 13.57
N LEU A 124 27.77 11.90 13.39
CA LEU A 124 28.46 10.71 13.82
C LEU A 124 29.85 10.58 13.19
N LYS A 125 29.94 10.84 11.88
CA LYS A 125 31.21 10.79 11.17
C LYS A 125 32.22 11.85 11.69
N ALA A 126 31.74 13.05 11.98
CA ALA A 126 32.55 14.13 12.49
C ALA A 126 33.08 13.87 13.90
N CYS A 127 32.32 13.14 14.77
CA CYS A 127 32.72 12.93 16.15
C CYS A 127 33.69 11.75 16.36
N LEU A 128 34.02 10.95 15.34
CA LEU A 128 34.85 9.75 15.50
C LEU A 128 36.23 10.01 16.11
N GLY A 129 36.81 11.19 15.86
CA GLY A 129 38.13 11.59 16.39
C GLY A 129 38.07 12.48 17.63
N THR A 130 36.89 12.70 18.22
CA THR A 130 36.70 13.65 19.33
C THR A 130 36.76 13.01 20.70
N SER A 131 36.59 13.82 21.77
CA SER A 131 36.59 13.36 23.15
C SER A 131 35.43 12.40 23.45
N GLN A 132 35.56 11.53 24.47
CA GLN A 132 34.50 10.63 24.89
C GLN A 132 33.20 11.35 25.26
N LEU A 133 33.30 12.54 25.86
CA LEU A 133 32.10 13.30 26.23
C LEU A 133 31.36 13.79 24.99
N GLU A 134 32.04 14.30 24.00
CA GLU A 134 31.47 14.76 22.74
C GLU A 134 30.83 13.61 21.98
N ARG A 135 31.47 12.46 21.90
CA ARG A 135 30.92 11.24 21.30
C ARG A 135 29.62 10.79 21.98
N LYS A 136 29.53 10.86 23.31
CA LYS A 136 28.31 10.57 24.06
C LYS A 136 27.19 11.59 23.77
N ASN A 137 27.53 12.87 23.70
CA ASN A 137 26.57 13.92 23.38
C ASN A 137 25.97 13.75 21.96
N VAL A 138 26.82 13.42 20.97
CA VAL A 138 26.36 13.13 19.61
C VAL A 138 25.43 11.90 19.58
N LEU A 139 25.78 10.83 20.29
CA LEU A 139 24.90 9.64 20.38
C LEU A 139 23.55 9.98 21.01
N MET A 140 23.50 10.78 22.07
CA MET A 140 22.22 11.25 22.66
C MET A 140 21.41 12.04 21.65
N LYS A 141 22.04 13.02 20.98
CA LYS A 141 21.38 13.83 19.95
C LYS A 141 20.83 12.97 18.80
N VAL A 142 21.60 11.99 18.33
CA VAL A 142 21.16 11.05 17.30
C VAL A 142 19.96 10.24 17.76
N ARG A 143 19.97 9.72 19.00
CA ARG A 143 18.83 9.03 19.59
C ARG A 143 17.59 9.93 19.59
N GLU A 144 17.70 11.14 20.14
CA GLU A 144 16.61 12.13 20.19
C GLU A 144 16.07 12.51 18.80
N SER A 145 16.95 12.56 17.78
CA SER A 145 16.55 12.85 16.40
C SER A 145 15.85 11.68 15.69
N LEU A 146 16.18 10.43 16.07
CA LEU A 146 15.63 9.23 15.46
C LEU A 146 14.42 8.67 16.20
N THR A 147 14.20 9.09 17.44
CA THR A 147 13.14 8.53 18.29
C THR A 147 12.32 9.62 18.97
N ASP A 148 11.06 9.30 19.25
CA ASP A 148 10.14 10.12 20.01
C ASP A 148 9.54 9.32 21.17
N GLU A 149 8.98 10.00 22.19
CA GLU A 149 8.29 9.36 23.29
C GLU A 149 6.83 9.08 22.91
N GLY A 150 6.52 7.80 22.64
CA GLY A 150 5.17 7.34 22.38
C GLY A 150 4.49 6.82 23.66
N GLU A 151 3.18 6.60 23.60
CA GLU A 151 2.38 6.09 24.74
C GLU A 151 2.88 4.77 25.34
N LYS A 152 3.57 3.94 24.57
CA LYS A 152 4.09 2.61 24.95
C LYS A 152 5.61 2.56 25.07
N GLY A 153 6.29 3.71 25.09
CA GLY A 153 7.73 3.84 25.14
C GLY A 153 8.30 4.53 23.90
N THR A 154 9.62 4.47 23.76
CA THR A 154 10.36 5.12 22.66
C THR A 154 10.01 4.48 21.32
N VAL A 155 9.54 5.30 20.37
CA VAL A 155 9.21 4.92 18.99
C VAL A 155 10.11 5.63 18.01
N LEU A 156 10.34 5.05 16.83
CA LEU A 156 11.10 5.71 15.77
C LEU A 156 10.27 6.82 15.11
N THR A 157 10.91 7.95 14.87
CA THR A 157 10.35 9.07 14.11
C THR A 157 10.43 8.73 12.61
N ILE A 158 9.36 8.14 12.09
CA ILE A 158 9.24 7.71 10.68
C ILE A 158 7.92 8.22 10.14
N PRO A 159 7.89 8.83 8.92
CA PRO A 159 6.63 9.27 8.31
C PRO A 159 5.65 8.12 8.11
N ASP A 160 4.39 8.32 8.52
CA ASP A 160 3.33 7.33 8.37
C ASP A 160 3.11 6.97 6.90
N GLY A 161 3.02 5.67 6.61
CA GLY A 161 2.80 5.18 5.25
C GLY A 161 4.02 5.23 4.34
N ILE A 162 5.22 5.50 4.85
CA ILE A 162 6.49 5.53 4.09
C ILE A 162 6.72 4.26 3.27
N SER A 163 6.31 3.09 3.78
CA SER A 163 6.46 1.81 3.07
C SER A 163 5.70 1.72 1.74
N ARG A 164 4.71 2.61 1.52
CA ARG A 164 3.95 2.71 0.27
C ARG A 164 4.43 3.83 -0.64
N HIS A 165 5.24 4.74 -0.11
CA HIS A 165 5.82 5.84 -0.86
C HIS A 165 6.75 5.31 -1.98
N PRO A 166 6.84 5.98 -3.15
CA PRO A 166 6.13 7.19 -3.58
C PRO A 166 4.73 6.94 -4.20
N TYR A 167 4.20 5.73 -4.17
CA TYR A 167 2.99 5.32 -4.88
C TYR A 167 1.71 5.34 -4.03
N ASN A 168 1.70 6.05 -2.89
CA ASN A 168 0.57 6.11 -1.95
C ASN A 168 -0.75 6.51 -2.65
N TRP A 169 -0.72 7.55 -3.49
CA TRP A 169 -1.87 8.03 -4.24
C TRP A 169 -2.40 6.99 -5.24
N LEU A 170 -1.51 6.27 -5.91
CA LEU A 170 -1.90 5.23 -6.86
C LEU A 170 -2.63 4.08 -6.18
N TRP A 171 -2.09 3.61 -5.04
CA TRP A 171 -2.72 2.58 -4.23
C TRP A 171 -4.07 3.01 -3.67
N ALA A 172 -4.22 4.27 -3.25
CA ALA A 172 -5.49 4.81 -2.80
C ALA A 172 -6.54 4.82 -3.90
N ILE A 173 -6.19 5.28 -5.11
CA ILE A 173 -7.09 5.30 -6.26
C ILE A 173 -7.51 3.87 -6.64
N ILE A 174 -6.56 2.95 -6.78
CA ILE A 174 -6.85 1.55 -7.11
C ILE A 174 -7.81 0.93 -6.09
N ASN A 175 -7.57 1.12 -4.79
CA ASN A 175 -8.42 0.59 -3.74
C ASN A 175 -9.83 1.19 -3.77
N THR A 176 -9.94 2.51 -3.94
CA THR A 176 -11.23 3.20 -3.99
C THR A 176 -12.06 2.74 -5.18
N ILE A 177 -11.48 2.69 -6.38
CA ILE A 177 -12.17 2.22 -7.58
C ILE A 177 -12.59 0.75 -7.42
N SER A 178 -11.68 -0.10 -6.93
CA SER A 178 -11.96 -1.53 -6.73
C SER A 178 -13.11 -1.74 -5.75
N PHE A 179 -13.15 -0.98 -4.66
CA PHE A 179 -14.21 -1.03 -3.66
C PHE A 179 -15.56 -0.59 -4.20
N ILE A 180 -15.62 0.52 -4.94
CA ILE A 180 -16.85 1.02 -5.58
C ILE A 180 -17.39 -0.02 -6.58
N MET A 181 -16.51 -0.59 -7.41
CA MET A 181 -16.90 -1.58 -8.41
C MET A 181 -17.37 -2.89 -7.77
N LEU A 182 -16.80 -3.28 -6.64
CA LEU A 182 -17.22 -4.45 -5.87
C LEU A 182 -18.63 -4.25 -5.32
N ILE A 183 -18.93 -3.10 -4.71
CA ILE A 183 -20.27 -2.76 -4.21
C ILE A 183 -21.28 -2.73 -5.35
N ALA A 184 -20.98 -2.05 -6.46
CA ALA A 184 -21.86 -1.97 -7.63
C ALA A 184 -22.16 -3.37 -8.18
N SER A 185 -21.15 -4.22 -8.33
CA SER A 185 -21.32 -5.60 -8.83
C SER A 185 -22.18 -6.45 -7.90
N ALA A 186 -21.97 -6.35 -6.59
CA ALA A 186 -22.78 -7.07 -5.59
C ALA A 186 -24.25 -6.62 -5.60
N PHE A 187 -24.49 -5.30 -5.71
CA PHE A 187 -25.83 -4.72 -5.79
C PHE A 187 -26.59 -5.21 -7.04
N PHE A 188 -25.94 -5.21 -8.19
CA PHE A 188 -26.56 -5.72 -9.42
C PHE A 188 -26.87 -7.21 -9.36
N LEU A 189 -26.00 -8.04 -8.75
CA LEU A 189 -26.28 -9.47 -8.57
C LEU A 189 -27.44 -9.70 -7.60
N HIS A 190 -27.57 -8.87 -6.56
CA HIS A 190 -28.68 -8.98 -5.61
C HIS A 190 -30.04 -8.64 -6.26
N ILE A 191 -30.12 -7.59 -7.08
CA ILE A 191 -31.35 -7.24 -7.82
C ILE A 191 -31.74 -8.37 -8.76
N GLU A 192 -30.76 -8.92 -9.51
CA GLU A 192 -31.04 -10.00 -10.49
C GLU A 192 -31.46 -11.33 -9.82
N SER A 193 -31.11 -11.54 -8.55
CA SER A 193 -31.54 -12.73 -7.81
C SER A 193 -32.98 -12.65 -7.32
N LYS A 194 -33.54 -11.43 -7.21
CA LYS A 194 -34.92 -11.17 -6.76
C LYS A 194 -35.93 -11.03 -7.90
N SER A 195 -35.46 -10.87 -9.13
CA SER A 195 -36.29 -10.79 -10.34
C SER A 195 -36.35 -12.15 -11.07
#